data_8c7497078d545f24b22f8431bc299c1a
#
_entry.id   8c7497078d545f24b22f8431bc299c1a
#
_cell.length_a   1.000
_cell.length_b   1.000
_cell.length_c   1.000
_cell.angle_alpha   90.00
_cell.angle_beta   90.00
_cell.angle_gamma   90.00
#
_symmetry.space_group_name_H-M   'P 1'
#
loop_
_entity.id
_entity.type
_entity.pdbx_description
1 polymer ?
#
loop_
_entity_poly.entity_id
_entity_poly.type
_entity_poly.pdbx_seq_one_letter_code
_entity_poly.pdbx_strand_id
1 'polypeptide(L)'
;AATQDPKAQRVAGVAGGGAAAPATGGGNIGWGKRIQQAVMTGVSYMIPFVAAGGLLTALGFLIGGYDVAFVSSDVALKFSLWNLPDAQTYQLAGADTLTSHAGLSLYIGAVFAALGSFGMNFLVAALSGYIAFGLAGRPGIAPGFIGGAVSVAVGAGFIGGLVTGILAGLVALWFTTLRPPRWLAGLMPVVIIPLLTTLVVGALMLILLGRPLAAAMTGLQNWLTSMTGASAVLLGIIVG
;
A
#
# COMPACT_ATOMS: atom_id res chain seq x y z
N ALA A 1 20.38 14.31 -46.44
CA ALA A 1 21.03 14.80 -45.24
C ALA A 1 19.96 15.51 -44.40
N ALA A 2 19.30 14.83 -43.47
CA ALA A 2 18.39 15.41 -42.51
C ALA A 2 19.18 15.70 -41.26
N THR A 3 19.40 16.98 -40.99
CA THR A 3 20.01 17.50 -39.77
C THR A 3 19.07 17.22 -38.59
N GLN A 4 19.49 16.34 -37.69
CA GLN A 4 18.86 16.13 -36.39
C GLN A 4 19.08 17.36 -35.51
N ASP A 5 18.00 18.06 -35.17
CA ASP A 5 18.02 19.24 -34.30
C ASP A 5 18.07 18.79 -32.83
N PRO A 6 19.15 19.04 -32.07
CA PRO A 6 19.30 18.58 -30.70
C PRO A 6 18.40 19.30 -29.67
N LYS A 7 17.62 20.29 -30.13
CA LYS A 7 16.70 21.03 -29.24
C LYS A 7 15.31 20.42 -29.07
N ALA A 8 14.92 19.47 -29.93
CA ALA A 8 13.61 18.83 -29.84
C ALA A 8 13.50 17.79 -28.70
N GLN A 9 14.60 17.40 -28.07
CA GLN A 9 14.64 16.38 -27.03
C GLN A 9 14.51 16.90 -25.58
N ARG A 10 14.34 18.23 -25.40
CA ARG A 10 14.30 18.84 -24.06
C ARG A 10 12.91 19.20 -23.53
N VAL A 11 11.82 18.86 -24.21
CA VAL A 11 10.45 19.23 -23.78
C VAL A 11 9.64 18.07 -23.18
N ALA A 12 10.20 16.88 -23.03
CA ALA A 12 9.54 15.73 -22.40
C ALA A 12 9.89 15.57 -20.91
N GLY A 13 10.21 16.65 -20.22
CA GLY A 13 10.63 16.63 -18.81
C GLY A 13 9.75 17.44 -17.89
N VAL A 14 8.40 17.32 -17.98
CA VAL A 14 7.51 17.94 -17.00
C VAL A 14 6.69 16.88 -16.28
N ALA A 15 7.02 16.75 -14.99
CA ALA A 15 6.14 16.31 -13.92
C ALA A 15 5.37 14.99 -14.15
N GLY A 16 6.06 13.89 -14.21
CA GLY A 16 5.53 12.62 -13.82
C GLY A 16 6.62 11.95 -13.01
N GLY A 17 6.39 11.68 -11.74
CA GLY A 17 7.27 10.84 -10.93
C GLY A 17 7.47 9.49 -11.62
N GLY A 18 8.34 9.48 -12.63
CA GLY A 18 8.73 8.29 -13.36
C GLY A 18 9.39 7.36 -12.37
N ALA A 19 8.67 6.33 -11.99
CA ALA A 19 9.23 5.20 -11.30
C ALA A 19 10.44 4.73 -12.12
N ALA A 20 11.63 4.98 -11.59
CA ALA A 20 12.86 4.51 -12.20
C ALA A 20 12.73 3.00 -12.36
N ALA A 21 12.77 2.53 -13.61
CA ALA A 21 12.95 1.12 -13.90
C ALA A 21 14.14 0.63 -13.07
N PRO A 22 14.10 -0.59 -12.52
CA PRO A 22 15.20 -1.11 -11.72
C PRO A 22 16.48 -0.97 -12.54
N ALA A 23 17.41 -0.17 -12.04
CA ALA A 23 18.69 0.04 -12.68
C ALA A 23 19.42 -1.30 -12.68
N THR A 24 19.43 -1.98 -13.82
CA THR A 24 20.32 -3.10 -14.12
C THR A 24 21.74 -2.57 -14.31
N GLY A 25 22.24 -1.86 -13.29
CA GLY A 25 23.63 -1.44 -13.19
C GLY A 25 24.49 -2.64 -12.84
N GLY A 26 25.21 -3.15 -13.83
CA GLY A 26 26.18 -4.25 -13.68
C GLY A 26 27.42 -3.86 -12.87
N GLY A 27 27.25 -3.54 -11.61
CA GLY A 27 28.29 -3.44 -10.59
C GLY A 27 27.94 -4.40 -9.46
N ASN A 28 28.94 -4.98 -8.82
CA ASN A 28 28.80 -5.90 -7.68
C ASN A 28 28.23 -5.16 -6.47
N ILE A 29 26.94 -4.81 -6.55
CA ILE A 29 26.23 -4.10 -5.48
C ILE A 29 25.99 -5.09 -4.34
N GLY A 30 26.56 -4.81 -3.18
CA GLY A 30 26.34 -5.63 -1.99
C GLY A 30 24.83 -5.82 -1.68
N TRP A 31 24.46 -6.96 -1.13
CA TRP A 31 23.09 -7.33 -0.81
C TRP A 31 22.34 -6.26 0.00
N GLY A 32 23.01 -5.65 0.99
CA GLY A 32 22.41 -4.58 1.79
C GLY A 32 21.95 -3.40 0.95
N LYS A 33 22.77 -2.94 0.00
CA LYS A 33 22.43 -1.84 -0.91
C LYS A 33 21.30 -2.22 -1.87
N ARG A 34 21.26 -3.49 -2.32
CA ARG A 34 20.18 -3.99 -3.17
C ARG A 34 18.83 -4.01 -2.43
N ILE A 35 18.82 -4.46 -1.17
CA ILE A 35 17.62 -4.43 -0.32
C ILE A 35 17.19 -2.99 -0.07
N GLN A 36 18.11 -2.09 0.25
CA GLN A 36 17.82 -0.68 0.43
C GLN A 36 17.18 -0.06 -0.81
N GLN A 37 17.72 -0.32 -2.00
CA GLN A 37 17.15 0.17 -3.26
C GLN A 37 15.74 -0.38 -3.49
N ALA A 38 15.50 -1.65 -3.18
CA ALA A 38 14.18 -2.26 -3.31
C ALA A 38 13.17 -1.64 -2.33
N VAL A 39 13.57 -1.39 -1.08
CA VAL A 39 12.73 -0.68 -0.10
C VAL A 39 12.40 0.73 -0.58
N MET A 40 13.39 1.47 -1.08
CA MET A 40 13.16 2.80 -1.67
C MET A 40 12.23 2.76 -2.88
N THR A 41 12.33 1.72 -3.70
CA THR A 41 11.38 1.48 -4.79
C THR A 41 9.96 1.30 -4.25
N GLY A 42 9.76 0.43 -3.26
CA GLY A 42 8.46 0.22 -2.62
C GLY A 42 7.85 1.51 -2.06
N VAL A 43 8.66 2.29 -1.33
CA VAL A 43 8.23 3.58 -0.77
C VAL A 43 7.84 4.57 -1.87
N SER A 44 8.62 4.66 -2.95
CA SER A 44 8.32 5.58 -4.08
C SER A 44 6.99 5.23 -4.76
N TYR A 45 6.70 3.95 -4.94
CA TYR A 45 5.42 3.51 -5.54
C TYR A 45 4.23 3.61 -4.58
N MET A 46 4.47 3.67 -3.28
CA MET A 46 3.43 3.88 -2.26
C MET A 46 2.92 5.32 -2.25
N ILE A 47 3.76 6.32 -2.58
CA ILE A 47 3.42 7.75 -2.52
C ILE A 47 2.12 8.10 -3.26
N PRO A 48 1.87 7.64 -4.52
CA PRO A 48 0.63 7.93 -5.22
C PRO A 48 -0.63 7.43 -4.49
N PHE A 49 -0.55 6.30 -3.80
CA PHE A 49 -1.67 5.76 -3.02
C PHE A 49 -1.99 6.66 -1.83
N VAL A 50 -0.96 7.16 -1.13
CA VAL A 50 -1.12 8.10 -0.02
C VAL A 50 -1.69 9.43 -0.51
N ALA A 51 -1.14 9.97 -1.60
CA ALA A 51 -1.57 11.25 -2.15
C ALA A 51 -3.02 11.19 -2.64
N ALA A 52 -3.36 10.18 -3.45
CA ALA A 52 -4.72 10.02 -3.96
C ALA A 52 -5.71 9.69 -2.83
N GLY A 53 -5.35 8.74 -1.95
CA GLY A 53 -6.19 8.35 -0.82
C GLY A 53 -6.46 9.49 0.13
N GLY A 54 -5.41 10.22 0.54
CA GLY A 54 -5.52 11.37 1.44
C GLY A 54 -6.31 12.52 0.82
N LEU A 55 -6.06 12.86 -0.45
CA LEU A 55 -6.77 13.94 -1.14
C LEU A 55 -8.27 13.60 -1.32
N LEU A 56 -8.59 12.38 -1.73
CA LEU A 56 -9.99 11.93 -1.86
C LEU A 56 -10.71 11.95 -0.52
N THR A 57 -10.06 11.48 0.56
CA THR A 57 -10.63 11.54 1.90
C THR A 57 -10.88 12.99 2.33
N ALA A 58 -9.94 13.91 2.10
CA ALA A 58 -10.09 15.32 2.41
C ALA A 58 -11.25 15.97 1.63
N LEU A 59 -11.40 15.65 0.33
CA LEU A 59 -12.55 16.10 -0.47
C LEU A 59 -13.86 15.50 0.04
N GLY A 60 -13.84 14.25 0.49
CA GLY A 60 -14.98 13.61 1.12
C GLY A 60 -15.46 14.38 2.36
N PHE A 61 -14.53 14.78 3.24
CA PHE A 61 -14.84 15.57 4.43
C PHE A 61 -15.30 16.99 4.10
N LEU A 62 -14.74 17.60 3.07
CA LEU A 62 -15.13 18.93 2.62
C LEU A 62 -16.60 18.97 2.15
N ILE A 63 -17.05 17.92 1.45
CA ILE A 63 -18.38 17.84 0.84
C ILE A 63 -19.43 17.26 1.80
N GLY A 64 -19.07 16.22 2.53
CA GLY A 64 -20.00 15.44 3.35
C GLY A 64 -19.88 15.66 4.86
N GLY A 65 -18.91 16.49 5.31
CA GLY A 65 -18.63 16.71 6.74
C GLY A 65 -17.62 15.68 7.29
N TYR A 66 -17.08 15.97 8.47
CA TYR A 66 -16.06 15.11 9.10
C TYR A 66 -16.61 13.74 9.56
N ASP A 67 -17.87 13.68 9.89
CA ASP A 67 -18.61 12.49 10.32
C ASP A 67 -18.76 11.42 9.21
N VAL A 68 -18.58 11.81 7.96
CA VAL A 68 -18.47 10.89 6.82
C VAL A 68 -17.34 9.86 7.02
N ALA A 69 -16.30 10.19 7.80
CA ALA A 69 -15.23 9.24 8.12
C ALA A 69 -15.73 7.91 8.68
N PHE A 70 -16.81 7.95 9.46
CA PHE A 70 -17.36 6.78 10.15
C PHE A 70 -18.37 5.99 9.35
N VAL A 71 -19.02 6.63 8.37
CA VAL A 71 -20.13 6.04 7.60
C VAL A 71 -19.84 5.87 6.11
N SER A 72 -18.66 6.33 5.65
CA SER A 72 -18.33 6.41 4.22
C SER A 72 -18.52 5.10 3.47
N SER A 73 -18.01 3.99 3.99
CA SER A 73 -18.13 2.68 3.34
C SER A 73 -19.57 2.19 3.27
N ASP A 74 -20.34 2.38 4.37
CA ASP A 74 -21.73 1.96 4.43
C ASP A 74 -22.61 2.77 3.49
N VAL A 75 -22.45 4.09 3.48
CA VAL A 75 -23.21 4.98 2.61
C VAL A 75 -22.86 4.73 1.14
N ALA A 76 -21.59 4.67 0.81
CA ALA A 76 -21.16 4.48 -0.58
C ALA A 76 -21.61 3.13 -1.18
N LEU A 77 -21.70 2.07 -0.36
CA LEU A 77 -22.08 0.73 -0.83
C LEU A 77 -23.57 0.43 -0.76
N LYS A 78 -24.31 1.06 0.16
CA LYS A 78 -25.74 0.76 0.39
C LYS A 78 -26.67 1.73 -0.32
N PHE A 79 -26.22 2.93 -0.65
CA PHE A 79 -27.01 3.96 -1.30
C PHE A 79 -26.57 4.21 -2.74
N SER A 80 -27.37 4.98 -3.48
CA SER A 80 -27.11 5.34 -4.87
C SER A 80 -27.66 6.74 -5.15
N LEU A 81 -27.33 7.29 -6.32
CA LEU A 81 -27.88 8.59 -6.77
C LEU A 81 -29.42 8.60 -6.83
N TRP A 82 -30.05 7.44 -6.97
CA TRP A 82 -31.51 7.26 -7.04
C TRP A 82 -32.16 7.01 -5.68
N ASN A 83 -31.36 6.65 -4.68
CA ASN A 83 -31.79 6.39 -3.31
C ASN A 83 -30.77 7.03 -2.37
N LEU A 84 -31.02 8.30 -2.02
CA LEU A 84 -30.09 9.10 -1.21
C LEU A 84 -30.26 8.82 0.28
N PRO A 85 -29.19 8.90 1.08
CA PRO A 85 -29.25 8.70 2.52
C PRO A 85 -29.86 9.91 3.24
N ASP A 86 -30.72 9.63 4.23
CA ASP A 86 -31.21 10.64 5.17
C ASP A 86 -30.24 10.81 6.35
N ALA A 87 -30.15 12.03 6.91
CA ALA A 87 -29.29 12.32 8.06
C ALA A 87 -29.59 11.46 9.30
N GLN A 88 -30.84 11.04 9.46
CA GLN A 88 -31.31 10.24 10.60
C GLN A 88 -31.06 8.73 10.43
N THR A 89 -30.63 8.26 9.26
CA THR A 89 -30.50 6.82 8.93
C THR A 89 -29.23 6.20 9.53
N TYR A 90 -28.25 7.01 9.89
CA TYR A 90 -26.96 6.54 10.38
C TYR A 90 -26.76 6.94 11.85
N GLN A 91 -27.15 6.00 12.73
CA GLN A 91 -26.61 5.96 14.08
C GLN A 91 -25.25 5.23 13.99
N LEU A 92 -24.17 5.94 14.33
CA LEU A 92 -22.85 5.33 14.51
C LEU A 92 -22.96 4.28 15.61
N ALA A 93 -22.51 3.08 15.35
CA ALA A 93 -22.50 2.01 16.33
C ALA A 93 -21.77 2.46 17.60
N GLY A 94 -22.53 2.79 18.64
CA GLY A 94 -22.02 3.19 19.96
C GLY A 94 -21.88 4.70 20.22
N ALA A 95 -22.31 5.59 19.30
CA ALA A 95 -22.36 7.03 19.52
C ALA A 95 -23.67 7.61 18.96
N ASP A 96 -24.34 8.46 19.76
CA ASP A 96 -25.56 9.19 19.36
C ASP A 96 -25.27 10.36 18.39
N THR A 97 -24.28 10.22 17.52
CA THR A 97 -23.91 11.24 16.55
C THR A 97 -24.61 11.00 15.22
N LEU A 98 -25.52 11.89 14.91
CA LEU A 98 -26.16 11.99 13.59
C LEU A 98 -25.16 12.59 12.59
N THR A 99 -25.25 12.20 11.33
CA THR A 99 -24.48 12.84 10.27
C THR A 99 -24.94 14.29 10.10
N SER A 100 -24.00 15.24 9.98
CA SER A 100 -24.28 16.67 9.83
C SER A 100 -24.87 17.02 8.47
N HIS A 101 -24.69 16.14 7.48
CA HIS A 101 -25.16 16.30 6.11
C HIS A 101 -26.12 15.16 5.73
N ALA A 102 -26.98 15.41 4.75
CA ALA A 102 -27.95 14.45 4.23
C ALA A 102 -28.03 14.52 2.70
N GLY A 103 -28.67 13.53 2.10
CA GLY A 103 -28.93 13.50 0.67
C GLY A 103 -27.67 13.44 -0.18
N LEU A 104 -27.62 14.27 -1.23
CA LEU A 104 -26.58 14.24 -2.23
C LEU A 104 -25.19 14.59 -1.66
N SER A 105 -25.08 15.55 -0.75
CA SER A 105 -23.81 15.97 -0.16
C SER A 105 -23.21 14.86 0.70
N LEU A 106 -24.02 14.19 1.51
CA LEU A 106 -23.59 13.02 2.29
C LEU A 106 -23.15 11.89 1.38
N TYR A 107 -23.92 11.58 0.34
CA TYR A 107 -23.62 10.49 -0.59
C TYR A 107 -22.31 10.73 -1.35
N ILE A 108 -22.15 11.91 -1.98
CA ILE A 108 -20.92 12.24 -2.72
C ILE A 108 -19.72 12.30 -1.78
N GLY A 109 -19.86 12.94 -0.61
CA GLY A 109 -18.80 12.96 0.40
C GLY A 109 -18.39 11.57 0.84
N ALA A 110 -19.36 10.67 1.07
CA ALA A 110 -19.12 9.28 1.42
C ALA A 110 -18.40 8.50 0.31
N VAL A 111 -18.78 8.70 -0.95
CA VAL A 111 -18.11 8.07 -2.10
C VAL A 111 -16.65 8.49 -2.18
N PHE A 112 -16.35 9.81 -2.07
CA PHE A 112 -14.96 10.28 -2.09
C PHE A 112 -14.17 9.75 -0.89
N ALA A 113 -14.73 9.81 0.32
CA ALA A 113 -14.07 9.30 1.52
C ALA A 113 -13.85 7.78 1.46
N ALA A 114 -14.81 7.01 0.95
CA ALA A 114 -14.68 5.57 0.76
C ALA A 114 -13.59 5.21 -0.26
N LEU A 115 -13.56 5.90 -1.42
CA LEU A 115 -12.49 5.72 -2.40
C LEU A 115 -11.11 6.04 -1.82
N GLY A 116 -11.01 7.13 -1.03
CA GLY A 116 -9.80 7.47 -0.32
C GLY A 116 -9.36 6.39 0.66
N SER A 117 -10.29 5.88 1.45
CA SER A 117 -10.06 4.79 2.40
C SER A 117 -9.62 3.50 1.73
N PHE A 118 -10.26 3.10 0.62
CA PHE A 118 -9.83 1.95 -0.17
C PHE A 118 -8.41 2.13 -0.71
N GLY A 119 -8.06 3.32 -1.22
CA GLY A 119 -6.70 3.64 -1.65
C GLY A 119 -5.68 3.48 -0.52
N MET A 120 -6.00 3.99 0.67
CA MET A 120 -5.12 3.87 1.84
C MET A 120 -4.97 2.43 2.33
N ASN A 121 -6.01 1.60 2.22
CA ASN A 121 -5.95 0.18 2.58
C ASN A 121 -4.98 -0.63 1.69
N PHE A 122 -4.77 -0.20 0.44
CA PHE A 122 -3.78 -0.82 -0.45
C PHE A 122 -2.33 -0.43 -0.17
N LEU A 123 -2.09 0.56 0.68
CA LEU A 123 -0.77 1.15 0.91
C LEU A 123 0.28 0.10 1.32
N VAL A 124 -0.02 -0.74 2.30
CA VAL A 124 0.90 -1.77 2.79
C VAL A 124 1.11 -2.87 1.73
N ALA A 125 0.05 -3.26 1.05
CA ALA A 125 0.12 -4.24 -0.04
C ALA A 125 0.97 -3.72 -1.21
N ALA A 126 0.78 -2.45 -1.59
CA ALA A 126 1.56 -1.79 -2.63
C ALA A 126 3.05 -1.68 -2.23
N LEU A 127 3.33 -1.22 -1.00
CA LEU A 127 4.69 -1.17 -0.46
C LEU A 127 5.38 -2.54 -0.61
N SER A 128 4.78 -3.59 -0.06
CA SER A 128 5.32 -4.94 -0.09
C SER A 128 5.49 -5.48 -1.51
N GLY A 129 4.50 -5.27 -2.37
CA GLY A 129 4.52 -5.69 -3.78
C GLY A 129 5.66 -5.04 -4.57
N TYR A 130 5.85 -3.74 -4.40
CA TYR A 130 6.89 -3.01 -5.12
C TYR A 130 8.29 -3.18 -4.51
N ILE A 131 8.43 -3.50 -3.22
CA ILE A 131 9.70 -3.99 -2.67
C ILE A 131 10.09 -5.31 -3.33
N ALA A 132 9.16 -6.26 -3.40
CA ALA A 132 9.40 -7.54 -4.06
C ALA A 132 9.70 -7.38 -5.56
N PHE A 133 9.04 -6.44 -6.25
CA PHE A 133 9.35 -6.06 -7.61
C PHE A 133 10.78 -5.50 -7.75
N GLY A 134 11.20 -4.64 -6.83
CA GLY A 134 12.56 -4.09 -6.81
C GLY A 134 13.66 -5.15 -6.68
N LEU A 135 13.37 -6.28 -6.02
CA LEU A 135 14.30 -7.40 -5.85
C LEU A 135 14.25 -8.42 -7.00
N ALA A 136 13.05 -8.87 -7.38
CA ALA A 136 12.86 -10.00 -8.28
C ALA A 136 12.21 -9.64 -9.62
N GLY A 137 11.86 -8.36 -9.83
CA GLY A 137 11.12 -7.93 -11.01
C GLY A 137 9.66 -8.43 -11.01
N ARG A 138 9.09 -8.62 -12.20
CA ARG A 138 7.67 -8.99 -12.38
C ARG A 138 7.19 -10.20 -11.57
N PRO A 139 7.94 -11.33 -11.47
CA PRO A 139 7.51 -12.48 -10.69
C PRO A 139 7.30 -12.19 -9.19
N GLY A 140 7.96 -11.17 -8.64
CA GLY A 140 7.83 -10.78 -7.24
C GLY A 140 6.58 -9.97 -6.91
N ILE A 141 5.90 -9.36 -7.90
CA ILE A 141 4.79 -8.43 -7.66
C ILE A 141 3.65 -9.11 -6.91
N ALA A 142 3.07 -10.16 -7.49
CA ALA A 142 1.91 -10.85 -6.92
C ALA A 142 2.17 -11.39 -5.50
N PRO A 143 3.25 -12.15 -5.25
CA PRO A 143 3.53 -12.63 -3.90
C PRO A 143 3.81 -11.50 -2.90
N GLY A 144 4.43 -10.40 -3.34
CA GLY A 144 4.63 -9.23 -2.50
C GLY A 144 3.30 -8.56 -2.11
N PHE A 145 2.41 -8.31 -3.08
CA PHE A 145 1.09 -7.74 -2.81
C PHE A 145 0.25 -8.62 -1.87
N ILE A 146 0.20 -9.93 -2.13
CA ILE A 146 -0.55 -10.88 -1.29
C ILE A 146 0.06 -10.93 0.12
N GLY A 147 1.40 -11.01 0.22
CA GLY A 147 2.10 -10.99 1.51
C GLY A 147 1.84 -9.73 2.31
N GLY A 148 1.82 -8.56 1.64
CA GLY A 148 1.46 -7.29 2.26
C GLY A 148 0.01 -7.25 2.76
N ALA A 149 -0.94 -7.78 1.98
CA ALA A 149 -2.34 -7.90 2.39
C ALA A 149 -2.49 -8.85 3.60
N VAL A 150 -1.80 -9.98 3.60
CA VAL A 150 -1.74 -10.90 4.75
C VAL A 150 -1.16 -10.21 5.97
N SER A 151 -0.11 -9.40 5.81
CA SER A 151 0.49 -8.61 6.89
C SER A 151 -0.52 -7.69 7.59
N VAL A 152 -1.38 -7.02 6.80
CA VAL A 152 -2.47 -6.20 7.35
C VAL A 152 -3.48 -7.07 8.09
N ALA A 153 -3.89 -8.18 7.49
CA ALA A 153 -4.89 -9.10 8.05
C ALA A 153 -4.46 -9.70 9.41
N VAL A 154 -3.17 -9.98 9.60
CA VAL A 154 -2.63 -10.49 10.87
C VAL A 154 -2.29 -9.39 11.89
N GLY A 155 -2.54 -8.12 11.57
CA GLY A 155 -2.23 -7.00 12.45
C GLY A 155 -0.76 -6.57 12.49
N ALA A 156 0.10 -7.13 11.63
CA ALA A 156 1.51 -6.76 11.54
C ALA A 156 1.76 -5.43 10.80
N GLY A 157 0.75 -4.91 10.11
CA GLY A 157 0.71 -3.58 9.50
C GLY A 157 1.91 -3.28 8.61
N PHE A 158 2.43 -2.06 8.73
CA PHE A 158 3.51 -1.54 7.90
C PHE A 158 4.82 -2.34 8.04
N ILE A 159 5.19 -2.68 9.29
CA ILE A 159 6.42 -3.45 9.56
C ILE A 159 6.33 -4.82 8.90
N GLY A 160 5.18 -5.49 9.02
CA GLY A 160 4.94 -6.76 8.36
C GLY A 160 5.00 -6.64 6.84
N GLY A 161 4.47 -5.55 6.25
CA GLY A 161 4.56 -5.26 4.82
C GLY A 161 5.99 -5.12 4.31
N LEU A 162 6.86 -4.43 5.06
CA LEU A 162 8.29 -4.34 4.75
C LEU A 162 8.95 -5.72 4.76
N VAL A 163 8.73 -6.50 5.82
CA VAL A 163 9.33 -7.83 5.97
C VAL A 163 8.84 -8.77 4.88
N THR A 164 7.53 -8.81 4.63
CA THR A 164 6.95 -9.68 3.58
C THR A 164 7.39 -9.29 2.18
N GLY A 165 7.53 -7.99 1.89
CA GLY A 165 8.03 -7.51 0.61
C GLY A 165 9.47 -7.97 0.33
N ILE A 166 10.34 -7.85 1.32
CA ILE A 166 11.73 -8.33 1.23
C ILE A 166 11.75 -9.84 1.07
N LEU A 167 11.02 -10.58 1.90
CA LEU A 167 10.96 -12.05 1.83
C LEU A 167 10.40 -12.53 0.47
N ALA A 168 9.29 -11.93 0.01
CA ALA A 168 8.70 -12.27 -1.27
C ALA A 168 9.67 -12.01 -2.43
N GLY A 169 10.37 -10.87 -2.38
CA GLY A 169 11.39 -10.57 -3.38
C GLY A 169 12.57 -11.54 -3.36
N LEU A 170 13.10 -11.88 -2.18
CA LEU A 170 14.21 -12.83 -2.06
C LEU A 170 13.82 -14.24 -2.48
N VAL A 171 12.66 -14.74 -2.05
CA VAL A 171 12.16 -16.07 -2.42
C VAL A 171 11.85 -16.14 -3.92
N ALA A 172 11.20 -15.12 -4.49
CA ALA A 172 10.95 -15.06 -5.93
C ALA A 172 12.27 -15.02 -6.72
N LEU A 173 13.23 -14.22 -6.26
CA LEU A 173 14.57 -14.16 -6.87
C LEU A 173 15.26 -15.51 -6.83
N TRP A 174 15.18 -16.24 -5.72
CA TRP A 174 15.73 -17.57 -5.58
C TRP A 174 15.09 -18.55 -6.59
N PHE A 175 13.76 -18.53 -6.73
CA PHE A 175 13.07 -19.35 -7.73
C PHE A 175 13.45 -19.00 -9.17
N THR A 176 13.82 -17.75 -9.48
CA THR A 176 14.29 -17.38 -10.83
C THR A 176 15.65 -17.98 -11.18
N THR A 177 16.43 -18.40 -10.18
CA THR A 177 17.73 -19.07 -10.43
C THR A 177 17.60 -20.53 -10.82
N LEU A 178 16.42 -21.13 -10.58
CA LEU A 178 16.14 -22.51 -10.94
C LEU A 178 16.02 -22.65 -12.46
N ARG A 179 16.61 -23.71 -13.03
CA ARG A 179 16.57 -24.01 -14.46
C ARG A 179 15.44 -25.01 -14.73
N PRO A 180 14.27 -24.58 -15.18
CA PRO A 180 13.18 -25.50 -15.49
C PRO A 180 13.42 -26.23 -16.82
N PRO A 181 12.78 -27.40 -17.03
CA PRO A 181 12.72 -28.05 -18.34
C PRO A 181 12.06 -27.11 -19.37
N ARG A 182 12.40 -27.31 -20.66
CA ARG A 182 11.97 -26.38 -21.74
C ARG A 182 10.47 -26.21 -21.86
N TRP A 183 9.66 -27.23 -21.57
CA TRP A 183 8.20 -27.17 -21.61
C TRP A 183 7.60 -26.31 -20.49
N LEU A 184 8.32 -26.15 -19.38
CA LEU A 184 7.87 -25.35 -18.22
C LEU A 184 8.41 -23.93 -18.24
N ALA A 185 9.43 -23.65 -19.05
CA ALA A 185 10.16 -22.38 -19.05
C ALA A 185 9.26 -21.15 -19.28
N GLY A 186 8.22 -21.27 -20.11
CA GLY A 186 7.26 -20.18 -20.38
C GLY A 186 6.30 -19.90 -19.23
N LEU A 187 5.92 -20.92 -18.46
CA LEU A 187 5.00 -20.80 -17.31
C LEU A 187 5.70 -20.38 -16.02
N MET A 188 7.01 -20.57 -15.94
CA MET A 188 7.81 -20.33 -14.75
C MET A 188 7.63 -18.90 -14.19
N PRO A 189 7.92 -17.83 -14.96
CA PRO A 189 7.88 -16.47 -14.43
C PRO A 189 6.47 -15.93 -14.19
N VAL A 190 5.45 -16.49 -14.86
CA VAL A 190 4.08 -15.95 -14.84
C VAL A 190 3.19 -16.65 -13.82
N VAL A 191 3.37 -17.96 -13.64
CA VAL A 191 2.46 -18.76 -12.80
C VAL A 191 3.23 -19.44 -11.66
N ILE A 192 4.28 -20.20 -11.96
CA ILE A 192 4.92 -21.08 -10.98
C ILE A 192 5.65 -20.29 -9.90
N ILE A 193 6.48 -19.33 -10.30
CA ILE A 193 7.23 -18.52 -9.32
C ILE A 193 6.28 -17.70 -8.44
N PRO A 194 5.31 -16.94 -8.97
CA PRO A 194 4.35 -16.24 -8.12
C PRO A 194 3.57 -17.17 -7.20
N LEU A 195 3.11 -18.32 -7.69
CA LEU A 195 2.34 -19.28 -6.90
C LEU A 195 3.16 -19.86 -5.73
N LEU A 196 4.33 -20.40 -6.01
CA LEU A 196 5.20 -21.00 -5.00
C LEU A 196 5.72 -19.97 -4.00
N THR A 197 6.09 -18.79 -4.48
CA THR A 197 6.52 -17.69 -3.61
C THR A 197 5.39 -17.23 -2.69
N THR A 198 4.19 -17.08 -3.22
CA THR A 198 3.01 -16.71 -2.41
C THR A 198 2.73 -17.77 -1.35
N LEU A 199 2.78 -19.03 -1.71
CA LEU A 199 2.56 -20.14 -0.78
C LEU A 199 3.61 -20.13 0.34
N VAL A 200 4.89 -20.01 -0.01
CA VAL A 200 5.98 -20.00 0.97
C VAL A 200 5.91 -18.78 1.87
N VAL A 201 5.81 -17.58 1.30
CA VAL A 201 5.82 -16.33 2.08
C VAL A 201 4.53 -16.15 2.86
N GLY A 202 3.38 -16.50 2.27
CA GLY A 202 2.09 -16.45 2.94
C GLY A 202 2.02 -17.43 4.12
N ALA A 203 2.48 -18.67 3.92
CA ALA A 203 2.55 -19.65 5.01
C ALA A 203 3.53 -19.21 6.10
N LEU A 204 4.71 -18.70 5.73
CA LEU A 204 5.69 -18.18 6.69
C LEU A 204 5.10 -17.02 7.52
N MET A 205 4.36 -16.13 6.86
CA MET A 205 3.73 -14.99 7.52
C MET A 205 2.61 -15.45 8.45
N LEU A 206 1.72 -16.35 8.01
CA LEU A 206 0.58 -16.79 8.82
C LEU A 206 1.00 -17.68 9.98
N ILE A 207 2.00 -18.56 9.80
CA ILE A 207 2.36 -19.57 10.79
C ILE A 207 3.44 -19.06 11.77
N LEU A 208 4.44 -18.33 11.25
CA LEU A 208 5.64 -18.01 12.02
C LEU A 208 5.77 -16.53 12.36
N LEU A 209 5.69 -15.65 11.36
CA LEU A 209 6.05 -14.24 11.50
C LEU A 209 4.88 -13.34 11.93
N GLY A 210 3.64 -13.72 11.64
CA GLY A 210 2.48 -12.85 11.85
C GLY A 210 2.31 -12.44 13.31
N ARG A 211 2.34 -13.39 14.23
CA ARG A 211 2.19 -13.11 15.67
C ARG A 211 3.29 -12.23 16.26
N PRO A 212 4.60 -12.52 16.07
CA PRO A 212 5.65 -11.67 16.61
C PRO A 212 5.68 -10.29 15.99
N LEU A 213 5.39 -10.15 14.68
CA LEU A 213 5.33 -8.84 14.03
C LEU A 213 4.10 -8.03 14.48
N ALA A 214 2.95 -8.67 14.65
CA ALA A 214 1.76 -8.04 15.23
C ALA A 214 2.01 -7.57 16.67
N ALA A 215 2.68 -8.38 17.47
CA ALA A 215 3.07 -8.01 18.84
C ALA A 215 4.03 -6.81 18.85
N ALA A 216 5.01 -6.78 17.94
CA ALA A 216 5.91 -5.64 17.79
C ALA A 216 5.16 -4.36 17.38
N MET A 217 4.20 -4.47 16.44
CA MET A 217 3.37 -3.35 16.01
C MET A 217 2.47 -2.82 17.14
N THR A 218 1.83 -3.74 17.88
CA THR A 218 1.01 -3.38 19.05
C THR A 218 1.87 -2.76 20.15
N GLY A 219 3.07 -3.30 20.40
CA GLY A 219 4.02 -2.74 21.35
C GLY A 219 4.41 -1.29 20.99
N LEU A 220 4.68 -1.02 19.71
CA LEU A 220 4.96 0.32 19.23
C LEU A 220 3.77 1.28 19.41
N GLN A 221 2.56 0.81 19.08
CA GLN A 221 1.33 1.60 19.29
C GLN A 221 1.11 1.91 20.78
N ASN A 222 1.24 0.91 21.64
CA ASN A 222 1.10 1.09 23.09
C ASN A 222 2.16 2.05 23.65
N TRP A 223 3.39 1.96 23.14
CA TRP A 223 4.45 2.89 23.53
C TRP A 223 4.10 4.33 23.12
N LEU A 224 3.64 4.55 21.89
CA LEU A 224 3.21 5.86 21.42
C LEU A 224 2.01 6.40 22.22
N THR A 225 1.00 5.56 22.49
CA THR A 225 -0.20 5.97 23.25
C THR A 225 0.09 6.19 24.74
N SER A 226 1.14 5.55 25.29
CA SER A 226 1.56 5.79 26.68
C SER A 226 2.24 7.15 26.88
N MET A 227 2.67 7.79 25.81
CA MET A 227 3.28 9.13 25.84
C MET A 227 2.19 10.21 25.96
N THR A 228 1.70 10.42 27.16
CA THR A 228 0.67 11.43 27.48
C THR A 228 1.21 12.55 28.39
N GLY A 229 0.62 13.72 28.38
CA GLY A 229 1.02 14.84 29.25
C GLY A 229 2.32 15.53 28.81
N ALA A 230 3.31 15.65 29.71
CA ALA A 230 4.58 16.33 29.42
C ALA A 230 5.38 15.73 28.26
N SER A 231 5.15 14.46 27.96
CA SER A 231 5.75 13.78 26.80
C SER A 231 5.01 14.02 25.49
N ALA A 232 3.88 14.71 25.49
CA ALA A 232 3.15 15.06 24.26
C ALA A 232 3.97 15.95 23.32
N VAL A 233 4.86 16.79 23.87
CA VAL A 233 5.81 17.60 23.09
C VAL A 233 6.81 16.72 22.37
N LEU A 234 7.34 15.69 23.05
CA LEU A 234 8.24 14.70 22.45
C LEU A 234 7.49 13.88 21.39
N LEU A 235 6.24 13.51 21.63
CA LEU A 235 5.39 12.85 20.66
C LEU A 235 5.21 13.70 19.39
N GLY A 236 4.94 14.99 19.55
CA GLY A 236 4.85 15.94 18.44
C GLY A 236 6.12 16.01 17.60
N ILE A 237 7.30 15.98 18.25
CA ILE A 237 8.60 15.98 17.55
C ILE A 237 8.85 14.66 16.80
N ILE A 238 8.37 13.53 17.33
CA ILE A 238 8.59 12.19 16.73
C ILE A 238 7.63 11.95 15.56
N VAL A 239 6.39 12.44 15.66
CA VAL A 239 5.33 12.17 14.69
C VAL A 239 5.19 13.29 13.65
N GLY A 240 5.52 14.52 14.00
CA GLY A 240 5.43 15.70 13.13
C GLY A 240 6.74 16.10 12.55
#